data_f57990a7f9abb601e893ce82aa3d4942
#
_entry.id   f57990a7f9abb601e893ce82aa3d4942
#
_cell.length_a   1.000
_cell.length_b   1.000
_cell.length_c   1.000
_cell.angle_alpha   90.00
_cell.angle_beta   90.00
_cell.angle_gamma   90.00
#
_symmetry.space_group_name_H-M   'P 1'
#
loop_
_entity.id
_entity.type
_entity.pdbx_description
1 polymer ?
#
loop_
_entity_poly.entity_id
_entity_poly.type
_entity_poly.pdbx_seq_one_letter_code
_entity_poly.pdbx_strand_id
1 'polypeptide(L)'
;MKAILVSLRDADDPMVEQERRCFEETSGLARIDIVRASIEPLDQNVLDADVVFFGGSGAYSVLDDVPWVKRAVDFLTEVVASGTPAWASCFGYQGLALALGGEVVHDMDRQRLGVYRIHREPSGDPLFSVLPPTFYAQLGHHDHVDRLPEGVTVLATGDEGRPEAFRVDGSNFWGAQFHPELDKHSTYERFQFYRSHYAPEQGDEIDRQMLAAPDTPEPARILKEIVAFARERARTRGSLPP
;
A
#
# COMPACT_ATOMS: atom_id res chain seq x y z
N MET A 1 -1.91 17.34 12.44
CA MET A 1 -1.19 16.12 12.06
C MET A 1 -0.76 16.28 10.61
N LYS A 2 0.52 16.14 10.32
CA LYS A 2 1.10 16.17 8.97
C LYS A 2 1.06 14.76 8.39
N ALA A 3 0.29 14.57 7.32
CA ALA A 3 0.19 13.30 6.61
C ALA A 3 0.70 13.47 5.18
N ILE A 4 1.52 12.55 4.70
CA ILE A 4 2.10 12.60 3.35
C ILE A 4 1.77 11.30 2.62
N LEU A 5 1.32 11.43 1.36
CA LEU A 5 1.27 10.37 0.38
C LEU A 5 2.47 10.50 -0.56
N VAL A 6 3.36 9.55 -0.53
CA VAL A 6 4.39 9.38 -1.55
C VAL A 6 3.76 8.68 -2.74
N SER A 7 3.51 9.45 -3.79
CA SER A 7 2.95 8.94 -5.04
C SER A 7 4.05 8.30 -5.88
N LEU A 8 3.82 7.05 -6.26
CA LEU A 8 4.74 6.21 -7.03
C LEU A 8 4.26 6.08 -8.49
N ARG A 9 3.85 7.22 -9.05
CA ARG A 9 3.29 7.38 -10.40
C ARG A 9 3.99 8.51 -11.14
N ASP A 10 3.74 8.60 -12.45
CA ASP A 10 4.13 9.79 -13.20
C ASP A 10 3.45 11.04 -12.63
N ALA A 11 4.14 12.17 -12.74
CA ALA A 11 3.68 13.42 -12.12
C ALA A 11 2.35 13.94 -12.70
N ASP A 12 2.07 13.62 -13.95
CA ASP A 12 0.87 14.00 -14.70
C ASP A 12 -0.20 12.89 -14.75
N ASP A 13 0.03 11.77 -14.06
CA ASP A 13 -0.95 10.68 -13.96
C ASP A 13 -2.18 11.14 -13.16
N PRO A 14 -3.40 11.16 -13.73
CA PRO A 14 -4.61 11.59 -13.01
C PRO A 14 -4.96 10.70 -11.82
N MET A 15 -4.45 9.46 -11.77
CA MET A 15 -4.67 8.56 -10.63
C MET A 15 -3.90 8.98 -9.38
N VAL A 16 -3.00 9.95 -9.45
CA VAL A 16 -2.37 10.59 -8.28
C VAL A 16 -3.43 11.23 -7.37
N GLU A 17 -4.32 12.03 -7.95
CA GLU A 17 -5.39 12.70 -7.20
C GLU A 17 -6.50 11.72 -6.77
N GLN A 18 -6.79 10.69 -7.57
CA GLN A 18 -7.71 9.62 -7.20
C GLN A 18 -7.17 8.88 -5.97
N GLU A 19 -5.90 8.49 -5.98
CA GLU A 19 -5.25 7.78 -4.87
C GLU A 19 -5.25 8.62 -3.58
N ARG A 20 -4.93 9.92 -3.67
CA ARG A 20 -5.00 10.83 -2.53
C ARG A 20 -6.41 10.87 -1.91
N ARG A 21 -7.45 11.04 -2.73
CA ARG A 21 -8.85 11.03 -2.26
C ARG A 21 -9.20 9.73 -1.57
N CYS A 22 -8.81 8.58 -2.16
CA CYS A 22 -9.06 7.27 -1.56
C CYS A 22 -8.41 7.14 -0.17
N PHE A 23 -7.15 7.58 -0.01
CA PHE A 23 -6.49 7.58 1.30
C PHE A 23 -7.14 8.56 2.29
N GLU A 24 -7.55 9.76 1.87
CA GLU A 24 -8.24 10.74 2.73
C GLU A 24 -9.57 10.19 3.24
N GLU A 25 -10.43 9.71 2.34
CA GLU A 25 -11.75 9.19 2.67
C GLU A 25 -11.65 7.97 3.60
N THR A 26 -10.74 7.06 3.30
CA THR A 26 -10.60 5.79 4.01
C THR A 26 -9.96 5.95 5.37
N SER A 27 -8.92 6.81 5.47
CA SER A 27 -8.21 7.08 6.73
C SER A 27 -8.96 8.06 7.65
N GLY A 28 -9.91 8.83 7.10
CA GLY A 28 -10.61 9.90 7.82
C GLY A 28 -9.76 11.15 8.04
N LEU A 29 -8.70 11.33 7.26
CA LEU A 29 -7.89 12.55 7.26
C LEU A 29 -8.50 13.59 6.34
N ALA A 30 -8.62 14.82 6.84
CA ALA A 30 -9.18 15.93 6.05
C ALA A 30 -8.25 16.39 4.92
N ARG A 31 -6.95 16.07 5.03
CA ARG A 31 -5.94 16.44 4.03
C ARG A 31 -4.72 15.54 4.15
N ILE A 32 -4.23 15.11 3.00
CA ILE A 32 -2.95 14.43 2.81
C ILE A 32 -2.15 15.21 1.76
N ASP A 33 -0.94 15.64 2.11
CA ASP A 33 -0.04 16.30 1.17
C ASP A 33 0.62 15.24 0.27
N ILE A 34 0.81 15.55 -1.01
CA ILE A 34 1.44 14.63 -1.98
C ILE A 34 2.90 14.99 -2.14
N VAL A 35 3.76 13.98 -2.18
CA VAL A 35 5.13 14.06 -2.72
C VAL A 35 5.22 13.10 -3.89
N ARG A 36 5.50 13.62 -5.08
CA ARG A 36 5.60 12.85 -6.32
C ARG A 36 7.03 12.33 -6.51
N ALA A 37 7.29 11.07 -6.19
CA ALA A 37 8.62 10.48 -6.22
C ALA A 37 9.31 10.56 -7.60
N SER A 38 8.55 10.67 -8.69
CA SER A 38 9.07 10.80 -10.05
C SER A 38 9.77 12.14 -10.32
N ILE A 39 9.39 13.22 -9.62
CA ILE A 39 9.90 14.58 -9.88
C ILE A 39 10.33 15.35 -8.63
N GLU A 40 9.94 14.92 -7.43
CA GLU A 40 10.22 15.59 -6.18
C GLU A 40 11.26 14.80 -5.35
N PRO A 41 12.08 15.48 -4.53
CA PRO A 41 12.99 14.77 -3.64
C PRO A 41 12.22 14.03 -2.53
N LEU A 42 12.71 12.84 -2.22
CA LEU A 42 12.32 12.10 -1.02
C LEU A 42 13.36 12.45 0.06
N ASP A 43 12.99 13.24 1.03
CA ASP A 43 13.92 13.84 1.99
C ASP A 43 13.32 13.96 3.40
N GLN A 44 13.99 14.73 4.25
CA GLN A 44 13.60 14.97 5.63
C GLN A 44 12.14 15.47 5.78
N ASN A 45 11.60 16.19 4.78
CA ASN A 45 10.21 16.63 4.82
C ASN A 45 9.22 15.47 4.90
N VAL A 46 9.52 14.35 4.24
CA VAL A 46 8.72 13.11 4.32
C VAL A 46 8.93 12.44 5.68
N LEU A 47 10.17 12.34 6.16
CA LEU A 47 10.51 11.71 7.44
C LEU A 47 9.94 12.46 8.66
N ASP A 48 9.73 13.77 8.55
CA ASP A 48 9.14 14.63 9.58
C ASP A 48 7.59 14.59 9.59
N ALA A 49 6.96 13.75 8.79
CA ALA A 49 5.52 13.56 8.84
C ALA A 49 5.10 12.80 10.11
N ASP A 50 3.86 13.03 10.55
CA ASP A 50 3.27 12.21 11.61
C ASP A 50 2.88 10.81 11.11
N VAL A 51 2.51 10.72 9.80
CA VAL A 51 2.23 9.46 9.10
C VAL A 51 2.57 9.59 7.62
N VAL A 52 3.12 8.54 7.03
CA VAL A 52 3.44 8.44 5.59
C VAL A 52 2.70 7.27 4.97
N PHE A 53 2.11 7.51 3.81
CA PHE A 53 1.52 6.49 2.95
C PHE A 53 2.35 6.34 1.69
N PHE A 54 2.63 5.11 1.29
CA PHE A 54 3.20 4.77 -0.01
C PHE A 54 2.12 4.06 -0.83
N GLY A 55 1.79 4.63 -1.97
CA GLY A 55 0.73 4.12 -2.83
C GLY A 55 1.17 2.97 -3.71
N GLY A 56 0.28 2.62 -4.64
CA GLY A 56 0.56 1.69 -5.73
C GLY A 56 1.09 2.40 -6.97
N SER A 57 1.49 1.62 -7.96
CA SER A 57 1.79 2.09 -9.30
C SER A 57 1.01 1.29 -10.34
N GLY A 58 0.44 1.98 -11.34
CA GLY A 58 -0.27 1.32 -12.43
C GLY A 58 0.59 1.12 -13.68
N ALA A 59 1.72 1.82 -13.77
CA ALA A 59 2.57 1.84 -14.96
C ALA A 59 4.00 1.34 -14.73
N TYR A 60 4.41 1.14 -13.46
CA TYR A 60 5.77 0.76 -13.10
C TYR A 60 5.81 -0.47 -12.20
N SER A 61 6.89 -1.26 -12.37
CA SER A 61 7.31 -2.32 -11.46
C SER A 61 8.42 -1.82 -10.54
N VAL A 62 8.52 -2.38 -9.34
CA VAL A 62 9.68 -2.17 -8.45
C VAL A 62 10.98 -2.73 -9.05
N LEU A 63 10.86 -3.59 -10.08
CA LEU A 63 11.96 -4.21 -10.79
C LEU A 63 12.46 -3.36 -11.97
N ASP A 64 11.79 -2.25 -12.30
CA ASP A 64 12.16 -1.41 -13.42
C ASP A 64 13.49 -0.69 -13.19
N ASP A 65 14.32 -0.64 -14.23
CA ASP A 65 15.58 0.12 -14.24
C ASP A 65 15.34 1.61 -14.45
N VAL A 66 14.49 2.21 -13.61
CA VAL A 66 14.11 3.63 -13.66
C VAL A 66 14.70 4.34 -12.45
N PRO A 67 15.47 5.44 -12.63
CA PRO A 67 16.20 6.09 -11.54
C PRO A 67 15.34 6.52 -10.35
N TRP A 68 14.13 7.04 -10.59
CA TRP A 68 13.26 7.47 -9.50
C TRP A 68 12.63 6.27 -8.77
N VAL A 69 12.36 5.15 -9.46
CA VAL A 69 11.87 3.91 -8.83
C VAL A 69 12.91 3.39 -7.83
N LYS A 70 14.19 3.30 -8.26
CA LYS A 70 15.27 2.88 -7.36
C LYS A 70 15.40 3.79 -6.14
N ARG A 71 15.39 5.12 -6.34
CA ARG A 71 15.43 6.08 -5.22
C ARG A 71 14.25 5.91 -4.26
N ALA A 72 13.04 5.66 -4.81
CA ALA A 72 11.86 5.43 -3.98
C ALA A 72 11.97 4.14 -3.16
N VAL A 73 12.48 3.06 -3.75
CA VAL A 73 12.75 1.79 -3.06
C VAL A 73 13.81 1.99 -1.97
N ASP A 74 14.94 2.63 -2.28
CA ASP A 74 16.00 2.89 -1.30
C ASP A 74 15.50 3.74 -0.12
N PHE A 75 14.67 4.75 -0.38
CA PHE A 75 14.11 5.64 0.63
C PHE A 75 13.23 4.93 1.66
N LEU A 76 12.61 3.80 1.32
CA LEU A 76 11.82 3.02 2.27
C LEU A 76 12.65 2.56 3.48
N THR A 77 13.95 2.28 3.29
CA THR A 77 14.85 1.94 4.40
C THR A 77 15.08 3.13 5.35
N GLU A 78 15.13 4.34 4.81
CA GLU A 78 15.25 5.56 5.63
C GLU A 78 14.00 5.80 6.46
N VAL A 79 12.81 5.53 5.90
CA VAL A 79 11.53 5.62 6.62
C VAL A 79 11.47 4.57 7.74
N VAL A 80 11.91 3.34 7.50
CA VAL A 80 12.04 2.32 8.55
C VAL A 80 12.94 2.81 9.67
N ALA A 81 14.12 3.34 9.34
CA ALA A 81 15.10 3.82 10.31
C ALA A 81 14.62 5.05 11.10
N SER A 82 13.84 5.93 10.49
CA SER A 82 13.28 7.13 11.15
C SER A 82 12.26 6.79 12.24
N GLY A 83 11.63 5.62 12.14
CA GLY A 83 10.54 5.19 13.00
C GLY A 83 9.25 6.00 12.81
N THR A 84 9.12 6.75 11.71
CA THR A 84 7.89 7.43 11.32
C THR A 84 6.82 6.40 11.01
N PRO A 85 5.59 6.52 11.55
CA PRO A 85 4.50 5.63 11.20
C PRO A 85 4.25 5.62 9.70
N ALA A 86 4.28 4.44 9.06
CA ALA A 86 4.15 4.33 7.61
C ALA A 86 3.32 3.11 7.18
N TRP A 87 2.57 3.30 6.11
CA TRP A 87 1.83 2.27 5.40
C TRP A 87 2.25 2.20 3.95
N ALA A 88 2.38 0.99 3.40
CA ALA A 88 2.69 0.77 2.00
C ALA A 88 1.67 -0.18 1.34
N SER A 89 1.03 0.26 0.25
CA SER A 89 0.12 -0.53 -0.57
C SER A 89 0.79 -1.01 -1.85
N CYS A 90 0.58 -2.27 -2.23
CA CYS A 90 0.95 -2.86 -3.52
C CYS A 90 2.41 -2.59 -3.92
N PHE A 91 2.69 -1.65 -4.83
CA PHE A 91 4.05 -1.27 -5.22
C PHE A 91 4.91 -0.88 -3.99
N GLY A 92 4.36 -0.08 -3.07
CA GLY A 92 5.09 0.29 -1.85
C GLY A 92 5.43 -0.91 -0.97
N TYR A 93 4.54 -1.89 -0.85
CA TYR A 93 4.78 -3.15 -0.14
C TYR A 93 5.86 -4.00 -0.80
N GLN A 94 5.81 -4.13 -2.14
CA GLN A 94 6.83 -4.85 -2.90
C GLN A 94 8.19 -4.16 -2.79
N GLY A 95 8.21 -2.83 -2.92
CA GLY A 95 9.41 -2.02 -2.73
C GLY A 95 10.01 -2.16 -1.34
N LEU A 96 9.17 -2.18 -0.29
CA LEU A 96 9.63 -2.40 1.08
C LEU A 96 10.25 -3.79 1.26
N ALA A 97 9.64 -4.83 0.70
CA ALA A 97 10.21 -6.17 0.75
C ALA A 97 11.57 -6.23 0.04
N LEU A 98 11.67 -5.64 -1.15
CA LEU A 98 12.90 -5.59 -1.94
C LEU A 98 14.01 -4.79 -1.22
N ALA A 99 13.69 -3.61 -0.69
CA ALA A 99 14.62 -2.74 0.02
C ALA A 99 15.24 -3.40 1.26
N LEU A 100 14.51 -4.31 1.90
CA LEU A 100 14.96 -5.04 3.09
C LEU A 100 15.63 -6.40 2.76
N GLY A 101 15.88 -6.69 1.47
CA GLY A 101 16.57 -7.92 1.02
C GLY A 101 15.66 -9.12 0.79
N GLY A 102 14.36 -8.90 0.65
CA GLY A 102 13.40 -9.85 0.12
C GLY A 102 13.55 -10.03 -1.40
N GLU A 103 12.67 -10.79 -2.00
CA GLU A 103 12.65 -11.05 -3.44
C GLU A 103 11.27 -10.76 -4.02
N VAL A 104 11.23 -10.01 -5.11
CA VAL A 104 10.03 -9.72 -5.89
C VAL A 104 10.21 -10.31 -7.28
N VAL A 105 9.19 -10.98 -7.79
CA VAL A 105 9.19 -11.59 -9.11
C VAL A 105 8.02 -11.09 -9.95
N HIS A 106 8.25 -10.96 -11.25
CA HIS A 106 7.21 -10.74 -12.23
C HIS A 106 6.65 -12.07 -12.71
N ASP A 107 5.33 -12.30 -12.50
CA ASP A 107 4.70 -13.57 -12.84
C ASP A 107 3.26 -13.36 -13.31
N MET A 108 3.07 -13.36 -14.61
CA MET A 108 1.76 -13.17 -15.25
C MET A 108 0.78 -14.33 -15.00
N ASP A 109 1.28 -15.54 -14.76
CA ASP A 109 0.42 -16.70 -14.46
C ASP A 109 -0.24 -16.57 -13.08
N ARG A 110 0.35 -15.75 -12.21
CA ARG A 110 -0.12 -15.47 -10.87
C ARG A 110 -0.69 -14.05 -10.71
N GLN A 111 -0.95 -13.34 -11.80
CA GLN A 111 -1.54 -11.99 -11.70
C GLN A 111 -2.86 -12.03 -10.93
N ARG A 112 -3.14 -10.97 -10.19
CA ARG A 112 -4.40 -10.80 -9.46
C ARG A 112 -5.00 -9.44 -9.76
N LEU A 113 -6.24 -9.46 -10.26
CA LEU A 113 -7.03 -8.26 -10.56
C LEU A 113 -8.43 -8.44 -10.01
N GLY A 114 -8.84 -7.59 -9.07
CA GLY A 114 -10.17 -7.61 -8.46
C GLY A 114 -10.15 -7.97 -6.97
N VAL A 115 -11.15 -8.71 -6.51
CA VAL A 115 -11.39 -9.03 -5.09
C VAL A 115 -10.93 -10.44 -4.76
N TYR A 116 -10.10 -10.56 -3.73
CA TYR A 116 -9.57 -11.82 -3.24
C TYR A 116 -9.77 -12.00 -1.74
N ARG A 117 -9.88 -13.24 -1.32
CA ARG A 117 -9.98 -13.64 0.07
C ARG A 117 -8.61 -13.62 0.73
N ILE A 118 -8.54 -13.00 1.90
CA ILE A 118 -7.33 -12.83 2.69
C ILE A 118 -7.56 -13.39 4.09
N HIS A 119 -6.56 -14.06 4.64
CA HIS A 119 -6.56 -14.63 5.98
C HIS A 119 -5.64 -13.81 6.88
N ARG A 120 -6.21 -13.28 7.98
CA ARG A 120 -5.45 -12.57 8.99
C ARG A 120 -4.66 -13.57 9.86
N GLU A 121 -3.36 -13.33 10.00
CA GLU A 121 -2.51 -14.09 10.91
C GLU A 121 -2.74 -13.67 12.38
N PRO A 122 -2.66 -14.60 13.34
CA PRO A 122 -2.88 -14.33 14.76
C PRO A 122 -1.65 -13.68 15.42
N SER A 123 -1.13 -12.60 14.84
CA SER A 123 0.09 -11.92 15.28
C SER A 123 -0.08 -11.01 16.51
N GLY A 124 -1.33 -10.67 16.86
CA GLY A 124 -1.62 -9.65 17.88
C GLY A 124 -1.26 -8.22 17.45
N ASP A 125 -1.00 -7.99 16.17
CA ASP A 125 -0.66 -6.67 15.65
C ASP A 125 -1.83 -5.69 15.82
N PRO A 126 -1.59 -4.47 16.32
CA PRO A 126 -2.66 -3.51 16.64
C PRO A 126 -3.47 -3.10 15.39
N LEU A 127 -2.82 -2.94 14.23
CA LEU A 127 -3.52 -2.52 13.00
C LEU A 127 -4.36 -3.65 12.41
N PHE A 128 -3.92 -4.90 12.52
CA PHE A 128 -4.61 -6.04 11.94
C PHE A 128 -5.62 -6.69 12.88
N SER A 129 -5.52 -6.46 14.21
CA SER A 129 -6.44 -7.02 15.20
C SER A 129 -7.89 -6.57 15.03
N VAL A 130 -8.15 -5.46 14.33
CA VAL A 130 -9.50 -4.93 14.03
C VAL A 130 -10.19 -5.68 12.89
N LEU A 131 -9.44 -6.50 12.14
CA LEU A 131 -9.97 -7.28 11.02
C LEU A 131 -10.52 -8.62 11.51
N PRO A 132 -11.54 -9.18 10.83
CA PRO A 132 -11.97 -10.56 11.07
C PRO A 132 -10.86 -11.52 10.64
N PRO A 133 -10.92 -12.80 11.09
CA PRO A 133 -9.94 -13.82 10.70
C PRO A 133 -9.82 -14.03 9.19
N THR A 134 -10.92 -13.78 8.46
CA THR A 134 -10.97 -13.83 6.99
C THR A 134 -11.74 -12.62 6.49
N PHE A 135 -11.22 -11.97 5.48
CA PHE A 135 -11.84 -10.80 4.85
C PHE A 135 -11.54 -10.78 3.35
N TYR A 136 -12.19 -9.89 2.62
CA TYR A 136 -11.93 -9.67 1.21
C TYR A 136 -11.21 -8.33 1.00
N ALA A 137 -10.30 -8.28 0.00
CA ALA A 137 -9.54 -7.07 -0.31
C ALA A 137 -9.36 -6.90 -1.82
N GLN A 138 -9.16 -5.65 -2.24
CA GLN A 138 -8.89 -5.26 -3.63
C GLN A 138 -7.40 -5.51 -3.94
N LEU A 139 -7.12 -6.24 -5.02
CA LEU A 139 -5.78 -6.49 -5.55
C LEU A 139 -5.71 -6.07 -7.03
N GLY A 140 -4.54 -5.58 -7.45
CA GLY A 140 -4.26 -5.24 -8.84
C GLY A 140 -2.76 -5.28 -9.08
N HIS A 141 -2.19 -6.48 -9.39
CA HIS A 141 -0.74 -6.60 -9.55
C HIS A 141 -0.33 -7.81 -10.41
N HIS A 142 0.82 -7.68 -11.06
CA HIS A 142 1.53 -8.74 -11.77
C HIS A 142 2.74 -9.24 -10.98
N ASP A 143 3.39 -8.35 -10.23
CA ASP A 143 4.55 -8.65 -9.42
C ASP A 143 4.14 -9.17 -8.04
N HIS A 144 4.95 -10.06 -7.47
CA HIS A 144 4.71 -10.69 -6.19
C HIS A 144 5.95 -10.66 -5.32
N VAL A 145 5.77 -10.50 -4.02
CA VAL A 145 6.82 -10.82 -3.05
C VAL A 145 6.91 -12.35 -2.98
N ASP A 146 7.98 -12.91 -3.54
CA ASP A 146 8.22 -14.36 -3.58
C ASP A 146 8.94 -14.83 -2.30
N ARG A 147 9.89 -14.02 -1.81
CA ARG A 147 10.56 -14.27 -0.53
C ARG A 147 10.55 -13.01 0.34
N LEU A 148 10.00 -13.15 1.53
CA LEU A 148 10.02 -12.07 2.52
C LEU A 148 11.45 -11.79 3.00
N PRO A 149 11.77 -10.53 3.36
CA PRO A 149 13.01 -10.21 4.08
C PRO A 149 13.02 -10.82 5.48
N GLU A 150 14.20 -10.92 6.08
CA GLU A 150 14.33 -11.21 7.51
C GLU A 150 13.84 -10.02 8.38
N GLY A 151 13.45 -10.29 9.61
CA GLY A 151 13.03 -9.24 10.55
C GLY A 151 11.67 -8.64 10.24
N VAL A 152 10.74 -9.45 9.71
CA VAL A 152 9.35 -9.06 9.48
C VAL A 152 8.38 -10.05 10.11
N THR A 153 7.26 -9.55 10.57
CA THR A 153 6.13 -10.36 11.05
C THR A 153 5.04 -10.39 9.98
N VAL A 154 4.66 -11.58 9.52
CA VAL A 154 3.54 -11.79 8.60
C VAL A 154 2.22 -11.46 9.31
N LEU A 155 1.38 -10.66 8.67
CA LEU A 155 0.12 -10.19 9.22
C LEU A 155 -1.10 -10.76 8.51
N ALA A 156 -0.95 -11.10 7.23
CA ALA A 156 -1.99 -11.73 6.45
C ALA A 156 -1.41 -12.57 5.31
N THR A 157 -2.18 -13.60 4.91
CA THR A 157 -1.85 -14.51 3.81
C THR A 157 -3.04 -14.65 2.86
N GLY A 158 -2.77 -14.99 1.61
CA GLY A 158 -3.78 -15.40 0.64
C GLY A 158 -4.16 -16.88 0.82
N ASP A 159 -5.16 -17.36 0.04
CA ASP A 159 -5.64 -18.77 0.07
C ASP A 159 -4.53 -19.80 -0.15
N GLU A 160 -3.47 -19.43 -0.88
CA GLU A 160 -2.33 -20.31 -1.16
C GLU A 160 -1.20 -20.19 -0.12
N GLY A 161 -1.46 -19.51 1.00
CA GLY A 161 -0.47 -19.29 2.06
C GLY A 161 0.60 -18.25 1.72
N ARG A 162 0.46 -17.51 0.62
CA ARG A 162 1.41 -16.45 0.25
C ARG A 162 1.25 -15.25 1.15
N PRO A 163 2.36 -14.60 1.55
CA PRO A 163 2.30 -13.38 2.32
C PRO A 163 1.61 -12.25 1.53
N GLU A 164 0.57 -11.68 2.14
CA GLU A 164 -0.18 -10.55 1.59
C GLU A 164 -0.01 -9.28 2.43
N ALA A 165 0.54 -9.38 3.63
CA ALA A 165 0.89 -8.24 4.47
C ALA A 165 1.96 -8.62 5.49
N PHE A 166 2.83 -7.65 5.80
CA PHE A 166 3.79 -7.76 6.89
C PHE A 166 4.02 -6.43 7.61
N ARG A 167 4.58 -6.51 8.81
CA ARG A 167 5.19 -5.39 9.52
C ARG A 167 6.68 -5.60 9.66
N VAL A 168 7.47 -4.55 9.55
CA VAL A 168 8.90 -4.58 9.87
C VAL A 168 9.08 -4.60 11.39
N ASP A 169 9.76 -5.61 11.90
CA ASP A 169 9.93 -5.81 13.35
C ASP A 169 10.71 -4.66 13.99
N GLY A 170 10.24 -4.23 15.17
CA GLY A 170 10.86 -3.11 15.88
C GLY A 170 10.63 -1.73 15.23
N SER A 171 9.90 -1.65 14.12
CA SER A 171 9.56 -0.40 13.45
C SER A 171 8.06 -0.09 13.50
N ASN A 172 7.69 1.07 12.95
CA ASN A 172 6.30 1.48 12.77
C ASN A 172 5.92 1.45 11.28
N PHE A 173 6.42 0.49 10.52
CA PHE A 173 6.16 0.37 9.11
C PHE A 173 5.43 -0.93 8.79
N TRP A 174 4.24 -0.80 8.19
CA TRP A 174 3.35 -1.86 7.74
C TRP A 174 3.14 -1.79 6.25
N GLY A 175 2.91 -2.92 5.62
CA GLY A 175 2.55 -2.94 4.20
C GLY A 175 1.69 -4.14 3.85
N ALA A 176 0.93 -3.99 2.76
CA ALA A 176 0.14 -5.07 2.18
C ALA A 176 0.16 -5.03 0.65
N GLN A 177 0.05 -6.22 0.06
CA GLN A 177 -0.11 -6.37 -1.39
C GLN A 177 -1.46 -5.83 -1.85
N PHE A 178 -2.48 -5.90 -1.00
CA PHE A 178 -3.80 -5.36 -1.27
C PHE A 178 -3.90 -3.86 -0.96
N HIS A 179 -4.98 -3.26 -1.44
CA HIS A 179 -5.27 -1.83 -1.34
C HIS A 179 -6.37 -1.56 -0.31
N PRO A 180 -6.04 -1.23 0.96
CA PRO A 180 -7.05 -0.86 1.96
C PRO A 180 -7.71 0.49 1.68
N GLU A 181 -7.09 1.32 0.85
CA GLU A 181 -7.61 2.62 0.42
C GLU A 181 -8.68 2.50 -0.67
N LEU A 182 -8.81 1.34 -1.34
CA LEU A 182 -9.73 1.16 -2.45
C LEU A 182 -11.01 0.43 -2.05
N ASP A 183 -12.11 0.94 -2.54
CA ASP A 183 -13.37 0.22 -2.66
C ASP A 183 -13.56 -0.33 -4.08
N LYS A 184 -14.68 -0.97 -4.32
CA LYS A 184 -15.03 -1.54 -5.62
C LYS A 184 -15.09 -0.49 -6.74
N HIS A 185 -15.62 0.71 -6.46
CA HIS A 185 -15.78 1.76 -7.44
C HIS A 185 -14.43 2.37 -7.84
N SER A 186 -13.62 2.74 -6.87
CA SER A 186 -12.30 3.30 -7.08
C SER A 186 -11.32 2.30 -7.71
N THR A 187 -11.47 1.01 -7.38
CA THR A 187 -10.72 -0.08 -8.06
C THR A 187 -11.09 -0.17 -9.53
N TYR A 188 -12.40 -0.13 -9.84
CA TYR A 188 -12.88 -0.18 -11.22
C TYR A 188 -12.45 1.04 -12.03
N GLU A 189 -12.53 2.26 -11.46
CA GLU A 189 -12.04 3.50 -12.07
C GLU A 189 -10.55 3.37 -12.44
N ARG A 190 -9.73 2.90 -11.49
CA ARG A 190 -8.29 2.69 -11.69
C ARG A 190 -8.00 1.63 -12.75
N PHE A 191 -8.72 0.51 -12.72
CA PHE A 191 -8.60 -0.52 -13.74
C PHE A 191 -8.96 -0.01 -15.13
N GLN A 192 -10.06 0.76 -15.29
CA GLN A 192 -10.43 1.33 -16.58
C GLN A 192 -9.34 2.24 -17.15
N PHE A 193 -8.71 3.05 -16.31
CA PHE A 193 -7.62 3.94 -16.72
C PHE A 193 -6.40 3.15 -17.22
N TYR A 194 -6.00 2.09 -16.51
CA TYR A 194 -4.85 1.26 -16.88
C TYR A 194 -5.23 -0.01 -17.65
N ARG A 195 -6.44 -0.10 -18.21
CA ARG A 195 -6.96 -1.31 -18.84
C ARG A 195 -6.02 -1.89 -19.90
N SER A 196 -5.45 -1.05 -20.75
CA SER A 196 -4.51 -1.46 -21.80
C SER A 196 -3.21 -2.05 -21.25
N HIS A 197 -2.86 -1.70 -20.03
CA HIS A 197 -1.66 -2.20 -19.33
C HIS A 197 -1.94 -3.53 -18.62
N TYR A 198 -3.08 -3.63 -17.91
CA TYR A 198 -3.39 -4.81 -17.09
C TYR A 198 -3.99 -5.97 -17.87
N ALA A 199 -4.86 -5.70 -18.85
CA ALA A 199 -5.64 -6.74 -19.52
C ALA A 199 -6.08 -6.30 -20.93
N PRO A 200 -5.15 -6.16 -21.87
CA PRO A 200 -5.47 -5.64 -23.22
C PRO A 200 -6.48 -6.52 -23.97
N GLU A 201 -6.49 -7.83 -23.74
CA GLU A 201 -7.33 -8.80 -24.45
C GLU A 201 -8.52 -9.32 -23.63
N GLN A 202 -8.48 -9.23 -22.31
CA GLN A 202 -9.45 -9.85 -21.38
C GLN A 202 -10.31 -8.82 -20.62
N GLY A 203 -10.25 -7.54 -21.00
CA GLY A 203 -10.85 -6.45 -20.26
C GLY A 203 -12.34 -6.64 -19.95
N ASP A 204 -13.13 -7.14 -20.89
CA ASP A 204 -14.59 -7.33 -20.70
C ASP A 204 -14.93 -8.43 -19.70
N GLU A 205 -14.09 -9.46 -19.57
CA GLU A 205 -14.27 -10.51 -18.57
C GLU A 205 -13.91 -9.97 -17.18
N ILE A 206 -12.81 -9.23 -17.05
CA ILE A 206 -12.39 -8.61 -15.80
C ILE A 206 -13.42 -7.55 -15.36
N ASP A 207 -13.97 -6.76 -16.28
CA ASP A 207 -15.06 -5.83 -15.98
C ASP A 207 -16.25 -6.54 -15.32
N ARG A 208 -16.70 -7.65 -15.89
CA ARG A 208 -17.81 -8.43 -15.33
C ARG A 208 -17.49 -8.98 -13.95
N GLN A 209 -16.28 -9.49 -13.76
CA GLN A 209 -15.81 -10.02 -12.47
C GLN A 209 -15.73 -8.91 -11.40
N MET A 210 -15.13 -7.77 -11.73
CA MET A 210 -15.05 -6.63 -10.79
C MET A 210 -16.41 -6.08 -10.41
N LEU A 211 -17.34 -5.94 -11.36
CA LEU A 211 -18.69 -5.45 -11.09
C LEU A 211 -19.52 -6.44 -10.25
N ALA A 212 -19.30 -7.74 -10.41
CA ALA A 212 -19.97 -8.79 -9.64
C ALA A 212 -19.34 -9.05 -8.27
N ALA A 213 -18.12 -8.55 -8.01
CA ALA A 213 -17.39 -8.81 -6.79
C ALA A 213 -18.10 -8.20 -5.56
N PRO A 214 -17.92 -8.77 -4.36
CA PRO A 214 -18.43 -8.21 -3.12
C PRO A 214 -17.75 -6.88 -2.77
N ASP A 215 -18.40 -6.08 -1.92
CA ASP A 215 -17.76 -4.92 -1.29
C ASP A 215 -16.69 -5.38 -0.29
N THR A 216 -15.68 -4.53 -0.08
CA THR A 216 -14.51 -4.84 0.77
C THR A 216 -14.30 -3.77 1.85
N PRO A 217 -15.24 -3.60 2.81
CA PRO A 217 -15.15 -2.52 3.79
C PRO A 217 -14.15 -2.78 4.92
N GLU A 218 -13.74 -4.03 5.15
CA GLU A 218 -12.89 -4.39 6.29
C GLU A 218 -11.48 -3.81 6.20
N PRO A 219 -10.74 -3.88 5.06
CA PRO A 219 -9.38 -3.36 4.97
C PRO A 219 -9.25 -1.88 5.30
N ALA A 220 -10.27 -1.08 5.01
CA ALA A 220 -10.32 0.35 5.32
C ALA A 220 -10.05 0.67 6.81
N ARG A 221 -10.36 -0.26 7.71
CA ARG A 221 -10.12 -0.11 9.14
C ARG A 221 -8.63 0.03 9.47
N ILE A 222 -7.75 -0.63 8.70
CA ILE A 222 -6.28 -0.55 8.88
C ILE A 222 -5.81 0.91 8.79
N LEU A 223 -6.32 1.66 7.81
CA LEU A 223 -5.90 3.05 7.61
C LEU A 223 -6.39 3.99 8.73
N LYS A 224 -7.52 3.68 9.34
CA LYS A 224 -8.00 4.40 10.53
C LYS A 224 -7.12 4.09 11.75
N GLU A 225 -6.71 2.84 11.91
CA GLU A 225 -5.86 2.42 13.02
C GLU A 225 -4.44 3.01 12.92
N ILE A 226 -3.82 3.04 11.74
CA ILE A 226 -2.49 3.67 11.63
C ILE A 226 -2.55 5.18 11.90
N VAL A 227 -3.63 5.85 11.50
CA VAL A 227 -3.85 7.27 11.84
C VAL A 227 -4.04 7.45 13.34
N ALA A 228 -4.80 6.57 14.00
CA ALA A 228 -4.97 6.60 15.45
C ALA A 228 -3.63 6.37 16.18
N PHE A 229 -2.86 5.37 15.73
CA PHE A 229 -1.51 5.09 16.22
C PHE A 229 -0.57 6.29 16.05
N ALA A 230 -0.56 6.92 14.88
CA ALA A 230 0.26 8.10 14.62
C ALA A 230 -0.11 9.31 15.50
N ARG A 231 -1.42 9.52 15.73
CA ARG A 231 -1.91 10.58 16.64
C ARG A 231 -1.44 10.38 18.07
N GLU A 232 -1.56 9.17 18.59
CA GLU A 232 -1.11 8.87 19.95
C GLU A 232 0.40 9.06 20.10
N ARG A 233 1.17 8.61 19.10
CA ARG A 233 2.62 8.80 19.07
C ARG A 233 3.02 10.29 19.00
N ALA A 234 2.33 11.09 18.19
CA ALA A 234 2.58 12.52 18.09
C ALA A 234 2.26 13.27 19.42
N ARG A 235 1.23 12.85 20.15
CA ARG A 235 0.91 13.37 21.49
C ARG A 235 2.02 13.05 22.50
N THR A 236 2.52 11.81 22.51
CA THR A 236 3.60 11.40 23.42
C THR A 236 4.92 12.10 23.12
N ARG A 237 5.15 12.51 21.86
CA ARG A 237 6.30 13.30 21.44
C ARG A 237 6.12 14.81 21.68
N GLY A 238 4.95 15.27 22.14
CA GLY A 238 4.64 16.68 22.37
C GLY A 238 4.39 17.50 21.09
N SER A 239 4.18 16.85 19.96
CA SER A 239 3.94 17.48 18.66
C SER A 239 2.47 17.86 18.42
N LEU A 240 1.55 17.27 19.20
CA LEU A 240 0.10 17.55 19.15
C LEU A 240 -0.45 17.84 20.55
N PRO A 241 -1.44 18.75 20.66
CA PRO A 241 -2.15 18.96 21.92
C PRO A 241 -2.92 17.71 22.36
N PRO A 242 -3.22 17.58 23.65
CA PRO A 242 -3.94 16.45 24.23
C PRO A 242 -5.36 16.30 23.69
#